data_0e10e7a83a71518ce253b3f95b7b2293
#
_entry.id   0e10e7a83a71518ce253b3f95b7b2293
#
_cell.length_a   1.000
_cell.length_b   1.000
_cell.length_c   1.000
_cell.angle_alpha   90.00
_cell.angle_beta   90.00
_cell.angle_gamma   90.00
#
_symmetry.space_group_name_H-M   'P 1'
#
loop_
_entity.id
_entity.type
_entity.pdbx_description
1 polymer ?
#
loop_
_entity_poly.entity_id
_entity_poly.type
_entity_poly.pdbx_seq_one_letter_code
_entity_poly.pdbx_strand_id
1 'polypeptide(L)'
;MYINSAYWHKNRRDFKDKKSPLFVGSCGTYRLKTVEKLPTHRPRGRLDFQLIYIASGKGEFYFHGKKEIVNAGNMVIYRPKEEQRYYYYGVDQTEVYWVHFTGNNVTNILRQHGISDDMHIIYTGTSLEYKRIFTSIINELRFCKSEYEELCVYYLM
;
A
#
# COMPACT_ATOMS: atom_id res chain seq x y z
N MET A 1 -9.84 -14.27 -8.76
CA MET A 1 -9.11 -13.06 -8.36
C MET A 1 -7.67 -13.10 -8.85
N TYR A 2 -7.19 -12.04 -9.48
CA TYR A 2 -5.78 -11.90 -9.85
C TYR A 2 -4.97 -11.35 -8.67
N ILE A 3 -3.85 -12.00 -8.37
CA ILE A 3 -2.94 -11.58 -7.29
C ILE A 3 -1.50 -11.63 -7.82
N ASN A 4 -0.74 -10.58 -7.55
CA ASN A 4 0.69 -10.53 -7.80
C ASN A 4 1.35 -9.79 -6.63
N SER A 5 2.23 -10.45 -5.90
CA SER A 5 2.85 -9.86 -4.72
C SER A 5 4.24 -10.42 -4.46
N ALA A 6 5.06 -9.64 -3.79
CA ALA A 6 6.40 -10.04 -3.37
C ALA A 6 6.71 -9.45 -1.99
N TYR A 7 7.58 -10.14 -1.26
CA TYR A 7 7.93 -9.83 0.12
C TYR A 7 9.45 -9.87 0.28
N TRP A 8 9.98 -8.95 1.09
CA TRP A 8 11.40 -8.95 1.43
C TRP A 8 11.79 -10.29 2.06
N HIS A 9 12.73 -10.96 1.45
CA HIS A 9 13.15 -12.33 1.83
C HIS A 9 11.98 -13.29 2.06
N LYS A 10 10.90 -13.15 1.29
CA LYS A 10 9.66 -13.95 1.43
C LYS A 10 9.00 -13.79 2.82
N ASN A 11 9.37 -12.78 3.58
CA ASN A 11 8.81 -12.51 4.91
C ASN A 11 7.45 -11.81 4.77
N ARG A 12 6.38 -12.51 5.16
CA ARG A 12 5.02 -11.99 5.13
C ARG A 12 4.62 -11.23 6.39
N ARG A 13 5.44 -11.27 7.42
CA ARG A 13 5.17 -10.59 8.68
C ARG A 13 5.52 -9.12 8.57
N ASP A 14 4.74 -8.29 9.21
CA ASP A 14 5.07 -6.89 9.36
C ASP A 14 6.23 -6.72 10.36
N PHE A 15 6.98 -5.66 10.18
CA PHE A 15 8.10 -5.33 11.07
C PHE A 15 8.35 -3.83 11.06
N LYS A 16 9.08 -3.36 12.09
CA LYS A 16 9.52 -1.98 12.20
C LYS A 16 11.04 -1.92 12.01
N ASP A 17 11.49 -1.26 10.95
CA ASP A 17 12.91 -1.01 10.73
C ASP A 17 13.32 0.26 11.46
N LYS A 18 14.32 0.14 12.34
CA LYS A 18 14.88 1.26 13.12
C LYS A 18 16.21 1.74 12.56
N LYS A 19 16.78 1.08 11.58
CA LYS A 19 18.11 1.36 11.05
C LYS A 19 18.10 2.22 9.81
N SER A 20 17.13 2.01 8.92
CA SER A 20 17.04 2.72 7.65
C SER A 20 16.04 3.87 7.73
N PRO A 21 16.25 4.99 7.05
CA PRO A 21 15.27 6.07 6.99
C PRO A 21 13.97 5.64 6.30
N LEU A 22 14.06 4.80 5.27
CA LEU A 22 12.93 4.24 4.54
C LEU A 22 13.31 2.85 4.01
N PHE A 23 12.40 1.89 4.15
CA PHE A 23 12.60 0.52 3.73
C PHE A 23 11.30 -0.09 3.24
N VAL A 24 11.31 -0.76 2.10
CA VAL A 24 10.13 -1.43 1.53
C VAL A 24 10.15 -2.91 1.90
N GLY A 25 9.11 -3.34 2.62
CA GLY A 25 8.99 -4.73 3.08
C GLY A 25 8.18 -5.64 2.17
N SER A 26 7.16 -5.10 1.50
CA SER A 26 6.32 -5.86 0.59
C SER A 26 5.55 -4.95 -0.36
N CYS A 27 5.14 -5.52 -1.49
CA CYS A 27 4.36 -4.81 -2.49
C CYS A 27 3.50 -5.80 -3.26
N GLY A 28 2.30 -5.40 -3.68
CA GLY A 28 1.44 -6.29 -4.42
C GLY A 28 0.26 -5.61 -5.07
N THR A 29 -0.53 -6.40 -5.77
CA THR A 29 -1.74 -5.96 -6.42
C THR A 29 -2.81 -7.04 -6.32
N TYR A 30 -4.06 -6.59 -6.21
CA TYR A 30 -5.24 -7.44 -6.35
C TYR A 30 -6.15 -6.88 -7.43
N ARG A 31 -6.75 -7.78 -8.18
CA ARG A 31 -7.85 -7.44 -9.07
C ARG A 31 -9.00 -8.42 -8.83
N LEU A 32 -10.13 -7.90 -8.37
CA LEU A 32 -11.32 -8.69 -8.11
C LEU A 32 -12.03 -8.98 -9.44
N LYS A 33 -12.23 -10.26 -9.74
CA LYS A 33 -12.96 -10.70 -10.95
C LYS A 33 -14.26 -11.42 -10.57
N THR A 34 -14.13 -12.48 -9.78
CA THR A 34 -15.24 -13.37 -9.41
C THR A 34 -15.53 -13.39 -7.91
N VAL A 35 -14.63 -12.85 -7.11
CA VAL A 35 -14.79 -12.77 -5.65
C VAL A 35 -15.83 -11.70 -5.32
N GLU A 36 -16.86 -12.07 -4.57
CA GLU A 36 -17.94 -11.16 -4.20
C GLU A 36 -17.44 -10.02 -3.29
N LYS A 37 -16.63 -10.37 -2.28
CA LYS A 37 -16.13 -9.41 -1.29
C LYS A 37 -14.75 -9.82 -0.80
N LEU A 38 -13.86 -8.87 -0.70
CA LEU A 38 -12.53 -9.08 -0.10
C LEU A 38 -12.39 -8.17 1.12
N PRO A 39 -12.53 -8.71 2.35
CA PRO A 39 -12.43 -7.92 3.56
C PRO A 39 -11.00 -7.89 4.10
N THR A 40 -10.64 -6.79 4.75
CA THR A 40 -9.45 -6.68 5.60
C THR A 40 -9.86 -6.05 6.91
N HIS A 41 -9.50 -6.69 8.02
CA HIS A 41 -9.71 -6.11 9.35
C HIS A 41 -8.53 -6.46 10.24
N ARG A 42 -7.77 -5.44 10.62
CA ARG A 42 -6.64 -5.53 11.56
C ARG A 42 -6.87 -4.53 12.70
N PRO A 43 -7.53 -4.98 13.79
CA PRO A 43 -7.91 -4.07 14.88
C PRO A 43 -6.76 -3.33 15.53
N ARG A 44 -5.57 -3.95 15.56
CA ARG A 44 -4.36 -3.37 16.15
C ARG A 44 -3.42 -2.77 15.09
N GLY A 45 -3.85 -2.78 13.83
CA GLY A 45 -3.03 -2.30 12.71
C GLY A 45 -1.82 -3.17 12.43
N ARG A 46 -0.81 -2.54 11.84
CA ARG A 46 0.48 -3.16 11.50
C ARG A 46 1.61 -2.41 12.18
N LEU A 47 2.81 -2.99 12.16
CA LEU A 47 4.03 -2.32 12.65
C LEU A 47 4.62 -1.38 11.58
N ASP A 48 4.25 -1.56 10.32
CA ASP A 48 4.70 -0.76 9.20
C ASP A 48 3.60 0.18 8.69
N PHE A 49 3.96 1.03 7.73
CA PHE A 49 3.04 1.87 6.97
C PHE A 49 2.49 1.08 5.79
N GLN A 50 1.28 1.43 5.35
CA GLN A 50 0.70 0.89 4.14
C GLN A 50 0.17 2.02 3.26
N LEU A 51 0.55 2.00 1.99
CA LEU A 51 -0.02 2.87 0.97
C LEU A 51 -0.78 1.99 -0.02
N ILE A 52 -2.02 2.37 -0.30
CA ILE A 52 -2.90 1.66 -1.24
C ILE A 52 -3.28 2.63 -2.35
N TYR A 53 -3.08 2.20 -3.60
CA TYR A 53 -3.54 2.94 -4.78
C TYR A 53 -4.74 2.22 -5.38
N ILE A 54 -5.86 2.93 -5.55
CA ILE A 54 -7.05 2.41 -6.20
C ILE A 54 -6.95 2.72 -7.70
N ALA A 55 -6.63 1.71 -8.49
CA ALA A 55 -6.40 1.87 -9.93
C ALA A 55 -7.71 1.84 -10.73
N SER A 56 -8.69 1.05 -10.30
CA SER A 56 -10.03 1.01 -10.88
C SER A 56 -11.04 0.55 -9.84
N GLY A 57 -12.32 0.89 -10.06
CA GLY A 57 -13.37 0.59 -9.10
C GLY A 57 -13.32 1.50 -7.90
N LYS A 58 -13.64 0.96 -6.74
CA LYS A 58 -13.65 1.68 -5.46
C LYS A 58 -13.46 0.73 -4.30
N GLY A 59 -13.17 1.29 -3.12
CA GLY A 59 -13.12 0.58 -1.85
C GLY A 59 -13.91 1.29 -0.77
N GLU A 60 -14.30 0.54 0.24
CA GLU A 60 -14.97 1.04 1.43
C GLU A 60 -13.97 0.98 2.57
N PHE A 61 -13.58 2.15 3.10
CA PHE A 61 -12.55 2.29 4.11
C PHE A 61 -13.11 2.90 5.38
N TYR A 62 -12.57 2.48 6.53
CA TYR A 62 -12.95 3.03 7.83
C TYR A 62 -11.74 3.70 8.46
N PHE A 63 -11.93 4.96 8.89
CA PHE A 63 -10.93 5.74 9.61
C PHE A 63 -11.57 6.24 10.90
N HIS A 64 -11.03 5.83 12.05
CA HIS A 64 -11.59 6.17 13.38
C HIS A 64 -13.08 5.84 13.48
N GLY A 65 -13.48 4.68 12.93
CA GLY A 65 -14.86 4.22 12.92
C GLY A 65 -15.77 4.87 11.89
N LYS A 66 -15.27 5.86 11.13
CA LYS A 66 -16.04 6.56 10.09
C LYS A 66 -15.79 5.91 8.74
N LYS A 67 -16.88 5.55 8.06
CA LYS A 67 -16.85 4.96 6.73
C LYS A 67 -16.65 6.01 5.65
N GLU A 68 -15.73 5.72 4.73
CA GLU A 68 -15.53 6.53 3.52
C GLU A 68 -15.42 5.63 2.27
N ILE A 69 -16.06 6.06 1.18
CA ILE A 69 -15.94 5.40 -0.11
C ILE A 69 -14.80 6.09 -0.86
N VAL A 70 -13.80 5.30 -1.25
CA VAL A 70 -12.62 5.81 -1.97
C VAL A 70 -12.63 5.29 -3.39
N ASN A 71 -12.72 6.19 -4.34
CA ASN A 71 -12.80 5.87 -5.77
C ASN A 71 -11.40 5.76 -6.40
N ALA A 72 -11.36 5.19 -7.60
CA ALA A 72 -10.15 5.14 -8.41
C ALA A 72 -9.53 6.54 -8.56
N GLY A 73 -8.21 6.60 -8.59
CA GLY A 73 -7.44 7.84 -8.63
C GLY A 73 -7.09 8.40 -7.27
N ASN A 74 -7.37 7.67 -6.21
CA ASN A 74 -6.98 8.03 -4.86
C ASN A 74 -6.00 7.03 -4.28
N MET A 75 -5.19 7.48 -3.35
CA MET A 75 -4.35 6.65 -2.51
C MET A 75 -4.83 6.74 -1.06
N VAL A 76 -4.71 5.64 -0.34
CA VAL A 76 -5.04 5.54 1.09
C VAL A 76 -3.75 5.22 1.84
N ILE A 77 -3.52 5.94 2.95
CA ILE A 77 -2.37 5.67 3.81
C ILE A 77 -2.83 5.27 5.21
N TYR A 78 -2.28 4.16 5.70
CA TYR A 78 -2.38 3.72 7.09
C TYR A 78 -1.01 3.77 7.73
N ARG A 79 -0.96 4.31 8.95
CA ARG A 79 0.25 4.42 9.75
C ARG A 79 0.38 3.23 10.71
N PRO A 80 1.55 3.00 11.29
CA PRO A 80 1.72 1.93 12.28
C PRO A 80 0.70 2.03 13.40
N LYS A 81 0.16 0.87 13.80
CA LYS A 81 -0.79 0.71 14.89
C LYS A 81 -2.16 1.35 14.67
N GLU A 82 -2.45 1.93 13.52
CA GLU A 82 -3.80 2.35 13.17
C GLU A 82 -4.66 1.13 12.84
N GLU A 83 -5.89 1.10 13.31
CA GLU A 83 -6.85 0.08 12.88
C GLU A 83 -7.02 0.14 11.38
N GLN A 84 -6.90 -1.01 10.72
CA GLN A 84 -7.14 -1.15 9.30
C GLN A 84 -8.43 -1.94 9.10
N ARG A 85 -9.42 -1.30 8.51
CA ARG A 85 -10.69 -1.93 8.16
C ARG A 85 -11.14 -1.41 6.81
N TYR A 86 -11.19 -2.31 5.83
CA TYR A 86 -11.61 -1.94 4.49
C TYR A 86 -12.13 -3.15 3.72
N TYR A 87 -12.94 -2.87 2.72
CA TYR A 87 -13.60 -3.88 1.90
C TYR A 87 -13.55 -3.50 0.44
N TYR A 88 -13.28 -4.49 -0.41
CA TYR A 88 -13.43 -4.38 -1.86
C TYR A 88 -14.54 -5.32 -2.29
N TYR A 89 -15.32 -4.91 -3.28
CA TYR A 89 -16.45 -5.69 -3.79
C TYR A 89 -16.22 -6.08 -5.22
N GLY A 90 -16.55 -7.34 -5.56
CA GLY A 90 -16.38 -7.89 -6.91
C GLY A 90 -17.21 -7.17 -7.97
N VAL A 91 -18.40 -6.67 -7.59
CA VAL A 91 -19.26 -5.91 -8.49
C VAL A 91 -18.59 -4.65 -9.04
N ASP A 92 -17.68 -4.06 -8.27
CA ASP A 92 -16.91 -2.88 -8.68
C ASP A 92 -15.68 -3.23 -9.52
N GLN A 93 -15.32 -4.53 -9.61
CA GLN A 93 -14.11 -5.04 -10.26
C GLN A 93 -12.87 -4.27 -9.83
N THR A 94 -12.77 -4.00 -8.52
CA THR A 94 -11.73 -3.15 -7.95
C THR A 94 -10.34 -3.73 -8.23
N GLU A 95 -9.44 -2.85 -8.68
CA GLU A 95 -8.03 -3.15 -8.85
C GLU A 95 -7.24 -2.21 -7.95
N VAL A 96 -6.41 -2.79 -7.07
CA VAL A 96 -5.61 -2.03 -6.12
C VAL A 96 -4.16 -2.48 -6.18
N TYR A 97 -3.28 -1.54 -5.89
CA TYR A 97 -1.86 -1.77 -5.64
C TYR A 97 -1.54 -1.32 -4.22
N TRP A 98 -0.70 -2.08 -3.55
CA TRP A 98 -0.34 -1.76 -2.17
C TRP A 98 1.15 -1.94 -1.95
N VAL A 99 1.69 -1.17 -1.02
CA VAL A 99 3.08 -1.28 -0.58
C VAL A 99 3.13 -1.12 0.93
N HIS A 100 3.88 -1.99 1.60
CA HIS A 100 4.21 -1.86 3.01
C HIS A 100 5.63 -1.37 3.14
N PHE A 101 5.83 -0.34 3.94
CA PHE A 101 7.14 0.28 4.13
C PHE A 101 7.32 0.74 5.57
N THR A 102 8.54 0.89 5.97
CA THR A 102 8.92 1.24 7.34
C THR A 102 10.22 2.04 7.32
N GLY A 103 10.67 2.51 8.47
CA GLY A 103 11.90 3.27 8.60
C GLY A 103 11.84 4.23 9.77
N ASN A 104 12.99 4.84 10.08
CA ASN A 104 13.09 5.79 11.19
C ASN A 104 12.82 7.25 10.79
N ASN A 105 12.58 7.53 9.50
CA ASN A 105 12.35 8.89 9.00
C ASN A 105 11.10 9.00 8.12
N VAL A 106 10.21 8.00 8.14
CA VAL A 106 9.06 7.94 7.24
C VAL A 106 8.12 9.13 7.42
N THR A 107 7.80 9.51 8.65
CA THR A 107 6.90 10.64 8.94
C THR A 107 7.41 11.94 8.33
N ASN A 108 8.71 12.22 8.45
CA ASN A 108 9.31 13.40 7.84
C ASN A 108 9.29 13.35 6.32
N ILE A 109 9.57 12.18 5.74
CA ILE A 109 9.51 11.97 4.29
C ILE A 109 8.09 12.23 3.78
N LEU A 110 7.08 11.70 4.43
CA LEU A 110 5.67 11.94 4.07
C LEU A 110 5.33 13.43 4.12
N ARG A 111 5.75 14.14 5.18
CA ARG A 111 5.52 15.59 5.32
C ARG A 111 6.20 16.37 4.20
N GLN A 112 7.40 15.99 3.80
CA GLN A 112 8.12 16.63 2.69
C GLN A 112 7.37 16.48 1.35
N HIS A 113 6.56 15.44 1.22
CA HIS A 113 5.71 15.22 0.04
C HIS A 113 4.29 15.74 0.22
N GLY A 114 4.03 16.56 1.23
CA GLY A 114 2.74 17.19 1.46
C GLY A 114 1.70 16.30 2.14
N ILE A 115 2.12 15.17 2.71
CA ILE A 115 1.24 14.26 3.43
C ILE A 115 1.37 14.53 4.92
N SER A 116 0.39 15.23 5.49
CA SER A 116 0.35 15.52 6.92
C SER A 116 -0.15 14.32 7.73
N ASP A 117 0.09 14.34 9.05
CA ASP A 117 -0.14 13.20 9.93
C ASP A 117 -1.61 12.80 10.06
N ASP A 118 -2.54 13.68 9.73
CA ASP A 118 -3.99 13.46 9.80
C ASP A 118 -4.62 13.05 8.46
N MET A 119 -3.85 13.06 7.37
CA MET A 119 -4.35 12.67 6.05
C MET A 119 -4.36 11.15 5.91
N HIS A 120 -5.49 10.60 5.44
CA HIS A 120 -5.63 9.19 5.08
C HIS A 120 -5.87 8.99 3.59
N ILE A 121 -6.48 9.95 2.92
CA ILE A 121 -6.84 9.86 1.50
C ILE A 121 -6.14 10.97 0.74
N ILE A 122 -5.49 10.60 -0.37
CA ILE A 122 -4.72 11.52 -1.21
C ILE A 122 -5.19 11.33 -2.64
N TYR A 123 -5.69 12.39 -3.27
CA TYR A 123 -6.05 12.34 -4.68
C TYR A 123 -4.79 12.47 -5.54
N THR A 124 -4.60 11.50 -6.45
CA THR A 124 -3.42 11.46 -7.33
C THR A 124 -3.80 11.36 -8.81
N GLY A 125 -5.09 11.10 -9.12
CA GLY A 125 -5.52 10.73 -10.45
C GLY A 125 -5.15 9.30 -10.82
N THR A 126 -5.57 8.86 -11.99
CA THR A 126 -5.24 7.54 -12.52
C THR A 126 -4.14 7.66 -13.57
N SER A 127 -3.16 6.75 -13.51
CA SER A 127 -2.06 6.73 -14.46
C SER A 127 -1.48 5.31 -14.59
N LEU A 128 -1.15 4.91 -15.81
CA LEU A 128 -0.42 3.68 -16.06
C LEU A 128 0.97 3.72 -15.42
N GLU A 129 1.54 4.91 -15.23
CA GLU A 129 2.84 5.08 -14.60
C GLU A 129 2.84 4.57 -13.15
N TYR A 130 1.76 4.80 -12.41
CA TYR A 130 1.65 4.25 -11.05
C TYR A 130 1.66 2.73 -11.05
N LYS A 131 0.95 2.09 -11.98
CA LYS A 131 0.98 0.64 -12.12
C LYS A 131 2.37 0.12 -12.42
N ARG A 132 3.11 0.79 -13.29
CA ARG A 132 4.49 0.44 -13.64
C ARG A 132 5.43 0.55 -12.45
N ILE A 133 5.30 1.60 -11.66
CA ILE A 133 6.12 1.82 -10.46
C ILE A 133 5.87 0.70 -9.45
N PHE A 134 4.62 0.39 -9.12
CA PHE A 134 4.29 -0.71 -8.22
C PHE A 134 4.80 -2.06 -8.75
N THR A 135 4.63 -2.32 -10.05
CA THR A 135 5.12 -3.56 -10.66
C THR A 135 6.64 -3.64 -10.59
N SER A 136 7.35 -2.54 -10.75
CA SER A 136 8.81 -2.48 -10.60
C SER A 136 9.24 -2.85 -9.17
N ILE A 137 8.54 -2.34 -8.15
CA ILE A 137 8.83 -2.70 -6.75
C ILE A 137 8.59 -4.20 -6.53
N ILE A 138 7.47 -4.74 -7.03
CA ILE A 138 7.17 -6.17 -6.92
C ILE A 138 8.29 -7.01 -7.53
N ASN A 139 8.76 -6.63 -8.72
CA ASN A 139 9.80 -7.37 -9.42
C ASN A 139 11.14 -7.30 -8.69
N GLU A 140 11.51 -6.13 -8.15
CA GLU A 140 12.74 -5.98 -7.37
C GLU A 140 12.71 -6.87 -6.12
N LEU A 141 11.61 -6.89 -5.39
CA LEU A 141 11.45 -7.75 -4.22
C LEU A 141 11.48 -9.24 -4.58
N ARG A 142 10.94 -9.61 -5.73
CA ARG A 142 10.86 -11.01 -6.16
C ARG A 142 12.21 -11.55 -6.61
N PHE A 143 12.92 -10.81 -7.43
CA PHE A 143 14.15 -11.27 -8.06
C PHE A 143 15.40 -11.03 -7.20
N CYS A 144 15.35 -10.13 -6.23
CA CYS A 144 16.41 -9.86 -5.25
C CYS A 144 17.79 -9.68 -5.90
N LYS A 145 17.84 -8.90 -6.99
CA LYS A 145 19.10 -8.56 -7.63
C LYS A 145 19.90 -7.58 -6.77
N SER A 146 21.18 -7.36 -7.11
CA SER A 146 22.00 -6.37 -6.44
C SER A 146 21.29 -5.03 -6.30
N GLU A 147 21.36 -4.42 -5.12
CA GLU A 147 20.77 -3.11 -4.80
C GLU A 147 19.22 -3.06 -4.88
N TYR A 148 18.55 -4.22 -4.80
CA TYR A 148 17.09 -4.23 -4.93
C TYR A 148 16.39 -3.45 -3.81
N GLU A 149 16.96 -3.41 -2.62
CA GLU A 149 16.38 -2.69 -1.49
C GLU A 149 16.36 -1.19 -1.76
N GLU A 150 17.46 -0.64 -2.27
CA GLU A 150 17.58 0.78 -2.64
C GLU A 150 16.69 1.12 -3.84
N LEU A 151 16.59 0.22 -4.82
CA LEU A 151 15.71 0.42 -5.97
C LEU A 151 14.23 0.45 -5.56
N CYS A 152 13.82 -0.39 -4.62
CA CYS A 152 12.45 -0.35 -4.09
C CYS A 152 12.15 1.01 -3.44
N VAL A 153 13.08 1.55 -2.67
CA VAL A 153 12.94 2.87 -2.06
C VAL A 153 12.86 3.96 -3.14
N TYR A 154 13.73 3.88 -4.13
CA TYR A 154 13.72 4.82 -5.26
C TYR A 154 12.36 4.85 -5.96
N TYR A 155 11.78 3.70 -6.25
CA TYR A 155 10.47 3.63 -6.90
C TYR A 155 9.34 4.10 -5.99
N LEU A 156 9.45 3.92 -4.67
CA LEU A 156 8.45 4.39 -3.73
C LEU A 156 8.40 5.93 -3.68
N MET A 157 9.54 6.58 -3.77
CA MET A 157 9.64 8.05 -3.72
C MET A 157 9.27 8.71 -5.04
#